data_7dde9fe81ff2ab63018bb27bd059dd69
#
_entry.id   7dde9fe81ff2ab63018bb27bd059dd69
#
_cell.length_a   1.000
_cell.length_b   1.000
_cell.length_c   1.000
_cell.angle_alpha   90.00
_cell.angle_beta   90.00
_cell.angle_gamma   90.00
#
_symmetry.space_group_name_H-M   'P 1'
#
loop_
_entity.id
_entity.type
_entity.pdbx_description
1 polymer ?
#
loop_
_entity_poly.entity_id
_entity_poly.type
_entity_poly.pdbx_seq_one_letter_code
_entity_poly.pdbx_strand_id
1 'polypeptide(L)'
;MAFQREVEATKATLSRYQSELDGLNTEQDRLATNTERLSKLFDALGADVDDYADVLGSKLVKAIKNGSASSDQLKLAIEKIGRSATDGKADIKQMTDALDTVDDGQAIKNLIQDLKEAGTQADNTSEQLDEMGKTISAGALMEAADQLSGLGDKITELGDKAKDAFLETQDATVKASTYFGETGKAAEETAGVIKDVYAEGVGDSMDSVSNAVITVKKNLKDLDETTLTHLTEQAITLDELYGIDMNETLRGVNSLMEQYGLTAQQAMDYIVKGTQNGLDKTNELGDNLSEYSGKFAQAGYSAQEYFQLLQNGLDNGAYNLDKVNDAINEVTTRLVDGTIADSLSKIDEKTGEVQAGTGGWSKEVEDVFKQWQQGGATQKDVIDAIVTDIQNTENQQDKLNKAALAFGTMAEDGNAKFIESLTTVGDTYDDVAGSAENMFDQSTTDSQTFEASMRQLEQSLVPLGEALMNLANNIIPPIASGIKTIGEFFGKLPEPVQNFAVILGA
;
A
#
# COMPACT_ATOMS: atom_id res chain seq x y z
N MET A 1 -6.66 -32.76 -37.36
CA MET A 1 -5.68 -32.06 -36.49
C MET A 1 -6.22 -30.75 -35.89
N ALA A 2 -6.87 -29.88 -36.66
CA ALA A 2 -7.43 -28.61 -36.07
C ALA A 2 -8.58 -28.92 -35.10
N PHE A 3 -9.55 -29.73 -35.46
CA PHE A 3 -10.67 -30.13 -34.61
C PHE A 3 -10.24 -30.82 -33.30
N GLN A 4 -9.20 -31.64 -33.32
CA GLN A 4 -8.66 -32.27 -32.11
C GLN A 4 -8.03 -31.25 -31.15
N ARG A 5 -7.36 -30.22 -31.68
CA ARG A 5 -6.80 -29.13 -30.85
C ARG A 5 -7.89 -28.28 -30.21
N GLU A 6 -8.99 -28.00 -30.91
CA GLU A 6 -10.15 -27.29 -30.35
C GLU A 6 -10.85 -28.11 -29.27
N VAL A 7 -11.01 -29.41 -29.45
CA VAL A 7 -11.58 -30.30 -28.42
C VAL A 7 -10.69 -30.36 -27.17
N GLU A 8 -9.37 -30.42 -27.34
CA GLU A 8 -8.39 -30.42 -26.23
C GLU A 8 -8.41 -29.06 -25.49
N ALA A 9 -8.45 -27.95 -26.22
CA ALA A 9 -8.55 -26.60 -25.62
C ALA A 9 -9.87 -26.41 -24.85
N THR A 10 -10.98 -26.95 -25.38
CA THR A 10 -12.29 -26.89 -24.71
C THR A 10 -12.29 -27.73 -23.44
N LYS A 11 -11.66 -28.92 -23.45
CA LYS A 11 -11.52 -29.78 -22.26
C LYS A 11 -10.67 -29.11 -21.18
N ALA A 12 -9.55 -28.49 -21.57
CA ALA A 12 -8.70 -27.75 -20.62
C ALA A 12 -9.45 -26.58 -19.98
N THR A 13 -10.24 -25.86 -20.78
CA THR A 13 -11.08 -24.75 -20.28
C THR A 13 -12.16 -25.24 -19.32
N LEU A 14 -12.81 -26.37 -19.64
CA LEU A 14 -13.83 -26.98 -18.79
C LEU A 14 -13.25 -27.47 -17.46
N SER A 15 -12.08 -28.09 -17.49
CA SER A 15 -11.37 -28.53 -16.28
C SER A 15 -10.98 -27.36 -15.38
N ARG A 16 -10.59 -26.23 -15.97
CA ARG A 16 -10.31 -25.00 -15.22
C ARG A 16 -11.56 -24.45 -14.54
N TYR A 17 -12.68 -24.35 -15.27
CA TYR A 17 -13.94 -23.91 -14.66
C TYR A 17 -14.45 -24.85 -13.58
N GLN A 18 -14.27 -26.16 -13.70
CA GLN A 18 -14.58 -27.11 -12.65
C GLN A 18 -13.73 -26.88 -11.40
N SER A 19 -12.42 -26.64 -11.56
CA SER A 19 -11.53 -26.34 -10.45
C SER A 19 -11.87 -25.01 -9.76
N GLU A 20 -12.25 -23.99 -10.55
CA GLU A 20 -12.71 -22.69 -10.01
C GLU A 20 -14.05 -22.86 -9.23
N LEU A 21 -14.97 -23.68 -9.73
CA LEU A 21 -16.25 -23.96 -9.06
C LEU A 21 -16.05 -24.73 -7.75
N ASP A 22 -15.16 -25.70 -7.74
CA ASP A 22 -14.79 -26.46 -6.54
C ASP A 22 -14.11 -25.54 -5.51
N GLY A 23 -13.28 -24.61 -5.97
CA GLY A 23 -12.69 -23.56 -5.11
C GLY A 23 -13.74 -22.65 -4.48
N LEU A 24 -14.71 -22.16 -5.24
CA LEU A 24 -15.80 -21.32 -4.74
C LEU A 24 -16.69 -22.06 -3.74
N ASN A 25 -17.03 -23.33 -3.97
CA ASN A 25 -17.80 -24.15 -3.03
C ASN A 25 -17.02 -24.33 -1.72
N THR A 26 -15.72 -24.60 -1.81
CA THR A 26 -14.85 -24.73 -0.62
C THR A 26 -14.81 -23.40 0.19
N GLU A 27 -14.73 -22.27 -0.49
CA GLU A 27 -14.72 -20.96 0.16
C GLU A 27 -16.06 -20.64 0.84
N GLN A 28 -17.19 -20.97 0.21
CA GLN A 28 -18.50 -20.81 0.84
C GLN A 28 -18.66 -21.68 2.10
N ASP A 29 -18.17 -22.92 2.07
CA ASP A 29 -18.19 -23.81 3.22
C ASP A 29 -17.30 -23.27 4.35
N ARG A 30 -16.11 -22.75 4.01
CA ARG A 30 -15.20 -22.11 4.96
C ARG A 30 -15.83 -20.85 5.57
N LEU A 31 -16.47 -20.01 4.75
CA LEU A 31 -17.15 -18.81 5.23
C LEU A 31 -18.27 -19.15 6.21
N ALA A 32 -19.13 -20.13 5.90
CA ALA A 32 -20.21 -20.58 6.77
C ALA A 32 -19.66 -21.12 8.11
N THR A 33 -18.61 -21.94 8.06
CA THR A 33 -17.95 -22.53 9.22
C THR A 33 -17.34 -21.44 10.11
N ASN A 34 -16.59 -20.50 9.55
CA ASN A 34 -15.96 -19.43 10.33
C ASN A 34 -16.98 -18.45 10.91
N THR A 35 -18.11 -18.20 10.22
CA THR A 35 -19.22 -17.41 10.75
C THR A 35 -19.83 -18.08 12.00
N GLU A 36 -20.07 -19.39 11.93
CA GLU A 36 -20.59 -20.16 13.06
C GLU A 36 -19.61 -20.18 14.25
N ARG A 37 -18.31 -20.32 13.98
CA ARG A 37 -17.26 -20.28 14.98
C ARG A 37 -17.22 -18.95 15.72
N LEU A 38 -17.23 -17.84 14.95
CA LEU A 38 -17.20 -16.50 15.53
C LEU A 38 -18.43 -16.24 16.39
N SER A 39 -19.63 -16.67 15.95
CA SER A 39 -20.86 -16.57 16.73
C SER A 39 -20.78 -17.34 18.04
N LYS A 40 -20.33 -18.60 18.00
CA LYS A 40 -20.16 -19.43 19.21
C LYS A 40 -19.12 -18.87 20.17
N LEU A 41 -18.06 -18.25 19.62
CA LEU A 41 -17.04 -17.60 20.43
C LEU A 41 -17.62 -16.41 21.19
N PHE A 42 -18.39 -15.54 20.53
CA PHE A 42 -19.07 -14.41 21.18
C PHE A 42 -20.11 -14.89 22.23
N ASP A 43 -20.88 -15.92 21.90
CA ASP A 43 -21.84 -16.50 22.84
C ASP A 43 -21.14 -17.03 24.11
N ALA A 44 -20.01 -17.72 23.95
CA ALA A 44 -19.23 -18.26 25.06
C ALA A 44 -18.58 -17.18 25.93
N LEU A 45 -18.20 -16.05 25.31
CA LEU A 45 -17.56 -14.92 26.00
C LEU A 45 -18.60 -13.96 26.61
N GLY A 46 -19.89 -14.09 26.25
CA GLY A 46 -20.94 -13.14 26.62
C GLY A 46 -20.67 -11.73 26.11
N ALA A 47 -20.03 -11.63 24.95
CA ALA A 47 -19.52 -10.40 24.33
C ALA A 47 -19.99 -10.29 22.88
N ASP A 48 -19.76 -9.14 22.27
CA ASP A 48 -19.99 -8.93 20.85
C ASP A 48 -18.75 -8.36 20.15
N VAL A 49 -18.88 -8.10 18.83
CA VAL A 49 -17.78 -7.60 18.03
C VAL A 49 -17.26 -6.23 18.50
N ASP A 50 -18.13 -5.39 19.09
CA ASP A 50 -17.74 -4.07 19.59
C ASP A 50 -16.89 -4.15 20.85
N ASP A 51 -17.08 -5.17 21.67
CA ASP A 51 -16.29 -5.40 22.88
C ASP A 51 -14.81 -5.71 22.55
N TYR A 52 -14.53 -6.13 21.32
CA TYR A 52 -13.20 -6.42 20.81
C TYR A 52 -12.73 -5.44 19.73
N ALA A 53 -13.34 -4.25 19.64
CA ALA A 53 -13.01 -3.27 18.61
C ALA A 53 -11.53 -2.84 18.64
N ASP A 54 -10.95 -2.71 19.82
CA ASP A 54 -9.53 -2.36 19.99
C ASP A 54 -8.56 -3.47 19.50
N VAL A 55 -9.03 -4.72 19.51
CA VAL A 55 -8.24 -5.89 19.10
C VAL A 55 -8.40 -6.19 17.62
N LEU A 56 -9.63 -6.03 17.10
CA LEU A 56 -9.98 -6.35 15.72
C LEU A 56 -9.66 -5.24 14.73
N GLY A 57 -9.70 -3.99 15.22
CA GLY A 57 -9.63 -2.80 14.38
C GLY A 57 -10.96 -2.45 13.70
N SER A 58 -11.13 -1.17 13.38
CA SER A 58 -12.42 -0.62 12.92
C SER A 58 -12.88 -1.19 11.57
N LYS A 59 -11.97 -1.49 10.65
CA LYS A 59 -12.29 -2.09 9.33
C LYS A 59 -12.89 -3.48 9.48
N LEU A 60 -12.24 -4.35 10.27
CA LEU A 60 -12.70 -5.72 10.48
C LEU A 60 -14.03 -5.77 11.27
N VAL A 61 -14.17 -4.93 12.28
CA VAL A 61 -15.45 -4.76 13.01
C VAL A 61 -16.58 -4.38 12.06
N LYS A 62 -16.33 -3.41 11.16
CA LYS A 62 -17.31 -2.98 10.16
C LYS A 62 -17.65 -4.10 9.17
N ALA A 63 -16.65 -4.84 8.69
CA ALA A 63 -16.86 -5.94 7.76
C ALA A 63 -17.65 -7.08 8.39
N ILE A 64 -17.39 -7.41 9.65
CA ILE A 64 -18.17 -8.43 10.40
C ILE A 64 -19.61 -7.97 10.60
N LYS A 65 -19.84 -6.72 11.02
CA LYS A 65 -21.16 -6.17 11.28
C LYS A 65 -22.06 -6.11 10.04
N ASN A 66 -21.50 -5.78 8.90
CA ASN A 66 -22.27 -5.66 7.65
C ASN A 66 -22.33 -6.97 6.85
N GLY A 67 -21.69 -8.04 7.34
CA GLY A 67 -21.70 -9.36 6.70
C GLY A 67 -20.81 -9.44 5.44
N SER A 68 -19.89 -8.48 5.25
CA SER A 68 -18.97 -8.46 4.11
C SER A 68 -17.59 -9.09 4.41
N ALA A 69 -17.37 -9.54 5.64
CA ALA A 69 -16.12 -10.18 6.02
C ALA A 69 -15.90 -11.49 5.25
N SER A 70 -14.71 -11.67 4.69
CA SER A 70 -14.31 -12.93 4.04
C SER A 70 -14.10 -14.03 5.07
N SER A 71 -14.02 -15.28 4.62
CA SER A 71 -13.73 -16.44 5.46
C SER A 71 -12.43 -16.26 6.27
N ASP A 72 -11.39 -15.72 5.65
CA ASP A 72 -10.11 -15.49 6.31
C ASP A 72 -10.15 -14.32 7.29
N GLN A 73 -10.90 -13.27 6.99
CA GLN A 73 -11.15 -12.17 7.93
C GLN A 73 -11.89 -12.66 9.18
N LEU A 74 -12.87 -13.57 9.03
CA LEU A 74 -13.54 -14.18 10.18
C LEU A 74 -12.60 -15.08 10.98
N LYS A 75 -11.73 -15.83 10.30
CA LYS A 75 -10.69 -16.64 10.95
C LYS A 75 -9.72 -15.77 11.74
N LEU A 76 -9.24 -14.68 11.15
CA LEU A 76 -8.38 -13.70 11.82
C LEU A 76 -9.08 -13.09 13.05
N ALA A 77 -10.37 -12.77 12.97
CA ALA A 77 -11.14 -12.28 14.10
C ALA A 77 -11.16 -13.30 15.24
N ILE A 78 -11.43 -14.57 14.94
CA ILE A 78 -11.42 -15.67 15.93
C ILE A 78 -10.04 -15.76 16.60
N GLU A 79 -8.96 -15.71 15.83
CA GLU A 79 -7.60 -15.78 16.35
C GLU A 79 -7.25 -14.58 17.24
N LYS A 80 -7.58 -13.35 16.81
CA LYS A 80 -7.34 -12.13 17.58
C LYS A 80 -8.11 -12.13 18.91
N ILE A 81 -9.39 -12.50 18.88
CA ILE A 81 -10.21 -12.61 20.08
C ILE A 81 -9.65 -13.70 21.01
N GLY A 82 -9.26 -14.85 20.43
CA GLY A 82 -8.66 -15.95 21.18
C GLY A 82 -7.39 -15.55 21.93
N ARG A 83 -6.51 -14.81 21.26
CA ARG A 83 -5.26 -14.32 21.88
C ARG A 83 -5.53 -13.24 22.95
N SER A 84 -6.47 -12.31 22.71
CA SER A 84 -6.84 -11.30 23.70
C SER A 84 -7.43 -11.90 24.98
N ALA A 85 -8.02 -13.06 24.89
CA ALA A 85 -8.56 -13.78 26.05
C ALA A 85 -7.46 -14.37 26.95
N THR A 86 -6.29 -14.69 26.41
CA THR A 86 -5.12 -15.17 27.20
C THR A 86 -4.57 -14.08 28.12
N ASP A 87 -4.84 -12.80 27.84
CA ASP A 87 -4.44 -11.68 28.71
C ASP A 87 -5.36 -11.49 29.95
N GLY A 88 -6.13 -12.49 30.32
CA GLY A 88 -6.92 -12.52 31.56
C GLY A 88 -8.32 -11.88 31.47
N LYS A 89 -8.81 -11.60 30.26
CA LYS A 89 -10.14 -11.00 30.04
C LYS A 89 -11.27 -12.02 29.79
N ALA A 90 -10.94 -13.32 29.60
CA ALA A 90 -11.93 -14.36 29.35
C ALA A 90 -11.50 -15.73 29.93
N ASP A 91 -12.48 -16.60 30.18
CA ASP A 91 -12.23 -17.98 30.64
C ASP A 91 -11.75 -18.82 29.42
N ILE A 92 -10.45 -19.11 29.40
CA ILE A 92 -9.77 -19.90 28.34
C ILE A 92 -10.48 -21.25 28.13
N LYS A 93 -11.00 -21.86 29.19
CA LYS A 93 -11.68 -23.14 29.10
C LYS A 93 -13.00 -23.02 28.36
N GLN A 94 -13.83 -22.00 28.67
CA GLN A 94 -15.10 -21.75 27.94
C GLN A 94 -14.83 -21.50 26.46
N MET A 95 -13.77 -20.78 26.15
CA MET A 95 -13.38 -20.47 24.79
C MET A 95 -12.91 -21.70 24.02
N THR A 96 -12.08 -22.53 24.66
CA THR A 96 -11.61 -23.81 24.10
C THR A 96 -12.79 -24.76 23.84
N ASP A 97 -13.68 -24.90 24.80
CA ASP A 97 -14.87 -25.78 24.70
C ASP A 97 -15.83 -25.28 23.58
N ALA A 98 -15.97 -23.96 23.39
CA ALA A 98 -16.79 -23.39 22.31
C ALA A 98 -16.18 -23.65 20.92
N LEU A 99 -14.87 -23.51 20.77
CA LEU A 99 -14.15 -23.74 19.50
C LEU A 99 -14.06 -25.24 19.16
N ASP A 100 -13.94 -26.12 20.13
CA ASP A 100 -13.86 -27.58 19.93
C ASP A 100 -15.15 -28.20 19.35
N THR A 101 -16.27 -27.48 19.42
CA THR A 101 -17.58 -27.95 18.91
C THR A 101 -17.78 -27.72 17.40
N VAL A 102 -16.87 -27.04 16.74
CA VAL A 102 -16.98 -26.67 15.32
C VAL A 102 -15.94 -27.43 14.52
N ASP A 103 -16.34 -28.07 13.42
CA ASP A 103 -15.40 -28.74 12.51
C ASP A 103 -14.44 -27.72 11.88
N ASP A 104 -13.13 -28.07 11.80
CA ASP A 104 -12.11 -27.07 11.68
C ASP A 104 -11.02 -27.36 10.65
N GLY A 105 -10.42 -26.28 10.16
CA GLY A 105 -9.12 -26.31 9.52
C GLY A 105 -7.97 -26.44 10.54
N GLN A 106 -6.77 -26.81 10.10
CA GLN A 106 -5.61 -27.11 10.93
C GLN A 106 -5.18 -25.96 11.85
N ALA A 107 -5.38 -24.71 11.42
CA ALA A 107 -4.99 -23.54 12.23
C ALA A 107 -5.82 -23.35 13.49
N ILE A 108 -7.14 -23.65 13.43
CA ILE A 108 -7.99 -23.63 14.65
C ILE A 108 -7.63 -24.77 15.59
N LYS A 109 -7.29 -25.96 15.06
CA LYS A 109 -6.76 -27.06 15.91
C LYS A 109 -5.51 -26.66 16.64
N ASN A 110 -4.59 -26.00 15.95
CA ASN A 110 -3.38 -25.49 16.56
C ASN A 110 -3.69 -24.46 17.65
N LEU A 111 -4.60 -23.49 17.38
CA LEU A 111 -5.02 -22.50 18.37
C LEU A 111 -5.69 -23.14 19.58
N ILE A 112 -6.60 -24.11 19.37
CA ILE A 112 -7.23 -24.88 20.47
C ILE A 112 -6.15 -25.64 21.27
N GLN A 113 -5.19 -26.24 20.60
CA GLN A 113 -4.09 -26.93 21.24
C GLN A 113 -3.23 -25.97 22.08
N ASP A 114 -2.84 -24.84 21.52
CA ASP A 114 -2.05 -23.81 22.21
C ASP A 114 -2.80 -23.26 23.44
N LEU A 115 -4.12 -23.04 23.33
CA LEU A 115 -4.96 -22.59 24.44
C LEU A 115 -5.11 -23.67 25.51
N LYS A 116 -5.26 -24.95 25.13
CA LYS A 116 -5.30 -26.09 26.06
C LYS A 116 -3.97 -26.24 26.81
N GLU A 117 -2.85 -26.09 26.09
CA GLU A 117 -1.51 -26.18 26.71
C GLU A 117 -1.27 -25.01 27.66
N ALA A 118 -1.66 -23.79 27.30
CA ALA A 118 -1.57 -22.62 28.16
C ALA A 118 -2.43 -22.77 29.41
N GLY A 119 -3.67 -23.27 29.30
CA GLY A 119 -4.56 -23.55 30.42
C GLY A 119 -4.00 -24.64 31.32
N THR A 120 -3.50 -25.75 30.76
CA THR A 120 -2.92 -26.85 31.49
C THR A 120 -1.63 -26.44 32.20
N GLN A 121 -0.82 -25.58 31.60
CA GLN A 121 0.38 -25.05 32.26
C GLN A 121 0.05 -24.13 33.44
N ALA A 122 -1.00 -23.29 33.31
CA ALA A 122 -1.45 -22.44 34.40
C ALA A 122 -1.96 -23.27 35.60
N ASP A 123 -2.77 -24.31 35.33
CA ASP A 123 -3.29 -25.23 36.35
C ASP A 123 -2.18 -26.06 36.98
N ASN A 124 -1.26 -26.63 36.18
CA ASN A 124 -0.12 -27.41 36.65
C ASN A 124 0.86 -26.57 37.49
N THR A 125 1.05 -25.29 37.12
CA THR A 125 1.91 -24.39 37.92
C THR A 125 1.29 -24.09 39.27
N SER A 126 -0.03 -23.93 39.34
CA SER A 126 -0.75 -23.73 40.60
C SER A 126 -0.75 -24.97 41.49
N GLU A 127 -0.98 -26.17 40.95
CA GLU A 127 -0.90 -27.44 41.68
C GLU A 127 0.51 -27.78 42.12
N GLN A 128 1.53 -27.50 41.28
CA GLN A 128 2.94 -27.73 41.62
C GLN A 128 3.46 -26.81 42.72
N LEU A 129 2.96 -25.57 42.80
CA LEU A 129 3.27 -24.66 43.89
C LEU A 129 2.65 -25.11 45.20
N ASP A 130 1.49 -25.76 45.19
CA ASP A 130 0.84 -26.33 46.38
C ASP A 130 1.50 -27.65 46.81
N GLU A 131 1.99 -28.50 45.90
CA GLU A 131 2.72 -29.73 46.19
C GLU A 131 4.19 -29.49 46.59
N MET A 132 4.85 -28.45 46.07
CA MET A 132 6.20 -28.04 46.49
C MET A 132 6.26 -27.68 47.97
N GLY A 133 5.14 -27.32 48.58
CA GLY A 133 5.02 -27.15 50.03
C GLY A 133 5.04 -28.46 50.82
N LYS A 134 4.92 -29.62 50.19
CA LYS A 134 4.67 -30.89 50.89
C LYS A 134 5.73 -31.97 50.77
N THR A 135 6.57 -32.05 49.73
CA THR A 135 7.69 -33.04 49.74
C THR A 135 8.66 -32.80 48.57
N ILE A 136 9.86 -32.36 48.85
CA ILE A 136 10.96 -32.28 47.88
C ILE A 136 11.65 -33.66 47.84
N SER A 137 11.43 -34.46 46.77
CA SER A 137 12.23 -35.61 46.44
C SER A 137 13.22 -35.29 45.32
N ALA A 138 14.43 -35.85 45.36
CA ALA A 138 15.47 -35.61 44.37
C ALA A 138 15.06 -35.97 42.92
N GLY A 139 14.07 -36.88 42.73
CA GLY A 139 13.52 -37.23 41.43
C GLY A 139 12.61 -36.14 40.86
N ALA A 140 11.83 -35.47 41.69
CA ALA A 140 10.96 -34.38 41.28
C ALA A 140 11.76 -33.11 40.87
N LEU A 141 12.94 -32.92 41.47
CA LEU A 141 13.87 -31.85 41.08
C LEU A 141 14.51 -32.08 39.70
N MET A 142 14.80 -33.31 39.32
CA MET A 142 15.35 -33.64 38.00
C MET A 142 14.28 -33.47 36.89
N GLU A 143 13.06 -33.90 37.14
CA GLU A 143 11.93 -33.77 36.21
C GLU A 143 11.50 -32.29 36.06
N ALA A 144 11.53 -31.52 37.13
CA ALA A 144 11.33 -30.08 37.11
C ALA A 144 12.48 -29.34 36.39
N ALA A 145 13.72 -29.81 36.49
CA ALA A 145 14.87 -29.25 35.81
C ALA A 145 14.81 -29.48 34.26
N ASP A 146 14.34 -30.65 33.82
CA ASP A 146 14.12 -30.97 32.41
C ASP A 146 12.96 -30.17 31.82
N GLN A 147 11.87 -30.00 32.57
CA GLN A 147 10.74 -29.14 32.15
C GLN A 147 11.14 -27.65 32.13
N LEU A 148 11.91 -27.18 33.11
CA LEU A 148 12.46 -25.83 33.15
C LEU A 148 13.48 -25.58 32.01
N SER A 149 14.25 -26.60 31.59
CA SER A 149 15.14 -26.51 30.44
C SER A 149 14.36 -26.31 29.15
N GLY A 150 13.31 -27.10 28.90
CA GLY A 150 12.45 -26.92 27.73
C GLY A 150 11.66 -25.59 27.71
N LEU A 151 11.32 -25.08 28.91
CA LEU A 151 10.74 -23.74 29.06
C LEU A 151 11.79 -22.64 28.79
N GLY A 152 13.03 -22.87 29.27
CA GLY A 152 14.16 -21.98 29.07
C GLY A 152 14.48 -21.80 27.58
N ASP A 153 14.44 -22.86 26.79
CA ASP A 153 14.67 -22.80 25.33
C ASP A 153 13.58 -22.00 24.62
N LYS A 154 12.31 -22.21 24.97
CA LYS A 154 11.18 -21.44 24.41
C LYS A 154 11.21 -19.97 24.83
N ILE A 155 11.57 -19.68 26.08
CA ILE A 155 11.74 -18.30 26.57
C ILE A 155 12.90 -17.61 25.82
N THR A 156 13.99 -18.35 25.58
CA THR A 156 15.14 -17.83 24.82
C THR A 156 14.76 -17.53 23.37
N GLU A 157 14.03 -18.43 22.70
CA GLU A 157 13.54 -18.24 21.34
C GLU A 157 12.60 -17.03 21.25
N LEU A 158 11.66 -16.89 22.20
CA LEU A 158 10.78 -15.73 22.27
C LEU A 158 11.55 -14.44 22.55
N GLY A 159 12.57 -14.52 23.41
CA GLY A 159 13.46 -13.40 23.72
C GLY A 159 14.29 -12.96 22.51
N ASP A 160 14.77 -13.90 21.70
CA ASP A 160 15.51 -13.60 20.48
C ASP A 160 14.59 -12.95 19.43
N LYS A 161 13.39 -13.50 19.21
CA LYS A 161 12.39 -12.87 18.31
C LYS A 161 11.99 -11.48 18.78
N ALA A 162 11.77 -11.28 20.06
CA ALA A 162 11.43 -9.97 20.61
C ALA A 162 12.58 -8.95 20.44
N LYS A 163 13.81 -9.39 20.65
CA LYS A 163 15.00 -8.56 20.43
C LYS A 163 15.15 -8.18 18.95
N ASP A 164 14.98 -9.13 18.05
CA ASP A 164 15.13 -8.90 16.61
C ASP A 164 14.04 -7.95 16.11
N ALA A 165 12.78 -8.14 16.49
CA ALA A 165 11.68 -7.22 16.17
C ALA A 165 11.91 -5.79 16.71
N PHE A 166 12.46 -5.67 17.93
CA PHE A 166 12.81 -4.38 18.50
C PHE A 166 13.93 -3.69 17.70
N LEU A 167 15.02 -4.41 17.37
CA LEU A 167 16.15 -3.85 16.64
C LEU A 167 15.75 -3.43 15.23
N GLU A 168 15.00 -4.26 14.51
CA GLU A 168 14.49 -3.95 13.18
C GLU A 168 13.59 -2.70 13.19
N THR A 169 12.67 -2.63 14.15
CA THR A 169 11.82 -1.45 14.33
C THR A 169 12.63 -0.21 14.68
N GLN A 170 13.61 -0.33 15.57
CA GLN A 170 14.49 0.78 15.94
C GLN A 170 15.30 1.28 14.77
N ASP A 171 15.94 0.38 14.02
CA ASP A 171 16.80 0.74 12.88
C ASP A 171 15.98 1.46 11.79
N ALA A 172 14.80 0.95 11.43
CA ALA A 172 13.92 1.55 10.45
C ALA A 172 13.42 2.95 10.86
N THR A 173 13.03 3.10 12.12
CA THR A 173 12.50 4.37 12.65
C THR A 173 13.60 5.41 12.84
N VAL A 174 14.79 5.01 13.32
CA VAL A 174 15.97 5.88 13.44
C VAL A 174 16.45 6.35 12.07
N LYS A 175 16.43 5.48 11.07
CA LYS A 175 16.80 5.82 9.69
C LYS A 175 15.92 6.95 9.15
N ALA A 176 14.58 6.81 9.24
CA ALA A 176 13.66 7.80 8.73
C ALA A 176 13.74 9.14 9.51
N SER A 177 13.74 9.09 10.84
CA SER A 177 13.83 10.31 11.67
C SER A 177 15.18 11.02 11.48
N THR A 178 16.27 10.28 11.33
CA THR A 178 17.60 10.85 11.03
C THR A 178 17.64 11.51 9.65
N TYR A 179 17.00 10.91 8.65
CA TYR A 179 16.93 11.47 7.30
C TYR A 179 16.31 12.87 7.29
N PHE A 180 15.25 13.08 8.07
CA PHE A 180 14.54 14.36 8.16
C PHE A 180 15.05 15.26 9.30
N GLY A 181 15.95 14.79 10.15
CA GLY A 181 16.41 15.50 11.35
C GLY A 181 15.34 15.63 12.42
N GLU A 182 14.38 14.70 12.46
CA GLU A 182 13.26 14.71 13.39
C GLU A 182 13.64 14.22 14.77
N THR A 183 12.98 14.80 15.78
CA THR A 183 13.13 14.41 17.19
C THR A 183 11.79 14.53 17.91
N GLY A 184 11.65 13.87 19.06
CA GLY A 184 10.42 13.91 19.86
C GLY A 184 9.18 13.47 19.08
N LYS A 185 8.09 14.23 19.17
CA LYS A 185 6.80 13.88 18.59
C LYS A 185 6.84 13.58 17.08
N ALA A 186 7.56 14.38 16.30
CA ALA A 186 7.68 14.16 14.84
C ALA A 186 8.36 12.83 14.50
N ALA A 187 9.38 12.43 15.27
CA ALA A 187 10.03 11.13 15.10
C ALA A 187 9.09 9.97 15.52
N GLU A 188 8.28 10.18 16.57
CA GLU A 188 7.28 9.21 17.01
C GLU A 188 6.17 9.02 15.97
N GLU A 189 5.66 10.11 15.39
CA GLU A 189 4.67 10.08 14.30
C GLU A 189 5.21 9.32 13.07
N THR A 190 6.43 9.64 12.61
CA THR A 190 7.06 8.92 11.50
C THR A 190 7.28 7.43 11.81
N ALA A 191 7.68 7.12 13.05
CA ALA A 191 7.81 5.74 13.52
C ALA A 191 6.45 5.01 13.56
N GLY A 192 5.38 5.71 13.93
CA GLY A 192 4.01 5.20 13.91
C GLY A 192 3.60 4.79 12.50
N VAL A 193 3.76 5.69 11.53
CA VAL A 193 3.45 5.41 10.12
C VAL A 193 4.20 4.19 9.58
N ILE A 194 5.51 4.08 9.86
CA ILE A 194 6.31 2.91 9.41
C ILE A 194 5.74 1.61 9.98
N LYS A 195 5.37 1.60 11.26
CA LYS A 195 4.79 0.43 11.91
C LYS A 195 3.41 0.09 11.36
N ASP A 196 2.56 1.09 11.15
CA ASP A 196 1.20 0.90 10.66
C ASP A 196 1.20 0.32 9.23
N VAL A 197 2.00 0.89 8.31
CA VAL A 197 2.16 0.36 6.94
C VAL A 197 2.72 -1.06 6.97
N TYR A 198 3.76 -1.32 7.77
CA TYR A 198 4.34 -2.67 7.89
C TYR A 198 3.34 -3.67 8.45
N ALA A 199 2.51 -3.26 9.41
CA ALA A 199 1.49 -4.10 10.03
C ALA A 199 0.35 -4.49 9.08
N GLU A 200 0.10 -3.72 8.03
CA GLU A 200 -0.87 -4.06 6.97
C GLU A 200 -0.33 -5.11 5.97
N GLY A 201 0.89 -5.60 6.16
CA GLY A 201 1.49 -6.64 5.30
C GLY A 201 2.08 -6.14 4.00
N VAL A 202 2.26 -4.82 3.88
CA VAL A 202 2.77 -4.15 2.68
C VAL A 202 4.30 -4.04 2.74
N GLY A 203 4.95 -4.16 1.58
CA GLY A 203 6.42 -4.14 1.46
C GLY A 203 7.11 -5.39 2.03
N ASP A 204 8.33 -5.63 1.64
CA ASP A 204 9.07 -6.86 1.96
C ASP A 204 9.65 -6.88 3.40
N SER A 205 9.92 -5.72 3.98
CA SER A 205 10.56 -5.57 5.29
C SER A 205 10.27 -4.21 5.91
N MET A 206 10.49 -4.08 7.21
CA MET A 206 10.41 -2.80 7.92
C MET A 206 11.35 -1.74 7.31
N ASP A 207 12.54 -2.14 6.81
CA ASP A 207 13.47 -1.23 6.13
C ASP A 207 12.93 -0.78 4.77
N SER A 208 12.32 -1.66 3.99
CA SER A 208 11.68 -1.28 2.70
C SER A 208 10.53 -0.30 2.92
N VAL A 209 9.69 -0.55 3.93
CA VAL A 209 8.61 0.37 4.32
C VAL A 209 9.18 1.71 4.80
N SER A 210 10.25 1.71 5.60
CA SER A 210 10.93 2.94 6.03
C SER A 210 11.42 3.75 4.82
N ASN A 211 12.00 3.10 3.81
CA ASN A 211 12.43 3.76 2.57
C ASN A 211 11.24 4.34 1.79
N ALA A 212 10.12 3.62 1.74
CA ALA A 212 8.90 4.10 1.10
C ALA A 212 8.35 5.34 1.82
N VAL A 213 8.23 5.31 3.15
CA VAL A 213 7.80 6.47 3.95
C VAL A 213 8.73 7.67 3.72
N ILE A 214 10.06 7.45 3.69
CA ILE A 214 11.03 8.49 3.37
C ILE A 214 10.76 9.06 1.97
N THR A 215 10.48 8.20 0.99
CA THR A 215 10.25 8.63 -0.39
C THR A 215 8.97 9.44 -0.51
N VAL A 216 7.88 9.01 0.12
CA VAL A 216 6.61 9.77 0.15
C VAL A 216 6.83 11.13 0.81
N LYS A 217 7.38 11.15 2.02
CA LYS A 217 7.59 12.36 2.81
C LYS A 217 8.60 13.34 2.20
N LYS A 218 9.57 12.84 1.44
CA LYS A 218 10.51 13.65 0.67
C LYS A 218 9.83 14.39 -0.49
N ASN A 219 8.92 13.74 -1.19
CA ASN A 219 8.25 14.29 -2.36
C ASN A 219 6.99 15.10 -1.99
N LEU A 220 6.27 14.70 -0.95
CA LEU A 220 5.02 15.31 -0.54
C LEU A 220 5.18 15.87 0.88
N LYS A 221 4.98 17.19 1.01
CA LYS A 221 5.14 17.89 2.29
C LYS A 221 3.80 18.06 3.00
N ASP A 222 3.86 18.27 4.29
CA ASP A 222 2.71 18.65 5.14
C ASP A 222 1.55 17.66 5.11
N LEU A 223 1.86 16.35 4.97
CA LEU A 223 0.88 15.28 5.09
C LEU A 223 0.62 14.97 6.57
N ASP A 224 -0.65 14.73 6.91
CA ASP A 224 -1.01 14.12 8.19
C ASP A 224 -0.66 12.61 8.20
N GLU A 225 -0.59 12.01 9.39
CA GLU A 225 -0.21 10.60 9.57
C GLU A 225 -1.07 9.65 8.73
N THR A 226 -2.39 9.83 8.73
CA THR A 226 -3.33 8.97 8.01
C THR A 226 -3.10 9.04 6.50
N THR A 227 -2.96 10.24 5.97
CA THR A 227 -2.68 10.46 4.53
C THR A 227 -1.32 9.88 4.15
N LEU A 228 -0.29 10.08 5.00
CA LEU A 228 1.06 9.53 4.77
C LEU A 228 1.05 8.00 4.76
N THR A 229 0.32 7.37 5.70
CA THR A 229 0.15 5.91 5.75
C THR A 229 -0.50 5.40 4.46
N HIS A 230 -1.67 5.90 4.09
CA HIS A 230 -2.40 5.43 2.91
C HIS A 230 -1.63 5.64 1.61
N LEU A 231 -0.99 6.82 1.44
CA LEU A 231 -0.18 7.07 0.24
C LEU A 231 1.05 6.17 0.16
N THR A 232 1.65 5.82 1.30
CA THR A 232 2.77 4.89 1.33
C THR A 232 2.33 3.48 0.93
N GLU A 233 1.22 3.00 1.48
CA GLU A 233 0.60 1.72 1.11
C GLU A 233 0.28 1.66 -0.38
N GLN A 234 -0.39 2.68 -0.90
CA GLN A 234 -0.78 2.77 -2.30
C GLN A 234 0.42 2.87 -3.24
N ALA A 235 1.46 3.61 -2.86
CA ALA A 235 2.68 3.76 -3.65
C ALA A 235 3.50 2.46 -3.70
N ILE A 236 3.63 1.74 -2.59
CA ILE A 236 4.26 0.42 -2.56
C ILE A 236 3.46 -0.55 -3.45
N THR A 237 2.14 -0.59 -3.27
CA THR A 237 1.26 -1.47 -4.05
C THR A 237 1.34 -1.18 -5.55
N LEU A 238 1.44 0.09 -5.94
CA LEU A 238 1.56 0.48 -7.35
C LEU A 238 2.90 0.01 -7.94
N ASP A 239 4.00 0.15 -7.18
CA ASP A 239 5.32 -0.39 -7.56
C ASP A 239 5.29 -1.92 -7.68
N GLU A 240 4.75 -2.63 -6.69
CA GLU A 240 4.67 -4.10 -6.67
C GLU A 240 3.81 -4.67 -7.81
N LEU A 241 2.66 -4.06 -8.12
CA LEU A 241 1.74 -4.56 -9.14
C LEU A 241 2.15 -4.21 -10.56
N TYR A 242 2.69 -3.02 -10.78
CA TYR A 242 2.95 -2.48 -12.11
C TYR A 242 4.44 -2.24 -12.39
N GLY A 243 5.31 -2.34 -11.39
CA GLY A 243 6.76 -2.09 -11.53
C GLY A 243 7.09 -0.61 -11.80
N ILE A 244 6.29 0.30 -11.27
CA ILE A 244 6.40 1.75 -11.52
C ILE A 244 7.27 2.39 -10.44
N ASP A 245 8.23 3.23 -10.83
CA ASP A 245 9.08 3.93 -9.88
C ASP A 245 8.29 4.84 -8.94
N MET A 246 8.36 4.54 -7.65
CA MET A 246 7.64 5.27 -6.60
C MET A 246 8.03 6.76 -6.57
N ASN A 247 9.32 7.10 -6.76
CA ASN A 247 9.76 8.49 -6.68
C ASN A 247 9.24 9.31 -7.86
N GLU A 248 9.18 8.73 -9.06
CA GLU A 248 8.59 9.36 -10.25
C GLU A 248 7.09 9.55 -10.08
N THR A 249 6.39 8.52 -9.62
CA THR A 249 4.96 8.58 -9.27
C THR A 249 4.67 9.73 -8.32
N LEU A 250 5.41 9.83 -7.23
CA LEU A 250 5.19 10.86 -6.20
C LEU A 250 5.55 12.27 -6.67
N ARG A 251 6.51 12.41 -7.59
CA ARG A 251 6.74 13.71 -8.28
C ARG A 251 5.55 14.09 -9.14
N GLY A 252 4.96 13.12 -9.84
CA GLY A 252 3.71 13.31 -10.58
C GLY A 252 2.56 13.72 -9.67
N VAL A 253 2.37 13.03 -8.52
CA VAL A 253 1.39 13.41 -7.48
C VAL A 253 1.60 14.85 -7.03
N ASN A 254 2.83 15.22 -6.66
CA ASN A 254 3.14 16.58 -6.22
C ASN A 254 2.81 17.63 -7.29
N SER A 255 3.15 17.33 -8.56
CA SER A 255 2.85 18.24 -9.66
C SER A 255 1.35 18.42 -9.87
N LEU A 256 0.56 17.36 -9.79
CA LEU A 256 -0.90 17.43 -9.86
C LEU A 256 -1.49 18.25 -8.69
N MET A 257 -0.98 18.07 -7.48
CA MET A 257 -1.38 18.87 -6.33
C MET A 257 -1.10 20.36 -6.52
N GLU A 258 0.11 20.69 -6.94
CA GLU A 258 0.55 22.08 -7.10
C GLU A 258 -0.17 22.80 -8.25
N GLN A 259 -0.37 22.12 -9.37
CA GLN A 259 -0.88 22.75 -10.58
C GLN A 259 -2.41 22.78 -10.65
N TYR A 260 -3.08 21.77 -10.10
CA TYR A 260 -4.54 21.65 -10.16
C TYR A 260 -5.23 21.81 -8.81
N GLY A 261 -4.47 21.99 -7.72
CA GLY A 261 -5.03 22.14 -6.36
C GLY A 261 -5.69 20.88 -5.82
N LEU A 262 -5.28 19.71 -6.31
CA LEU A 262 -5.77 18.42 -5.85
C LEU A 262 -5.18 18.06 -4.48
N THR A 263 -5.91 17.27 -3.70
CA THR A 263 -5.31 16.59 -2.55
C THR A 263 -4.36 15.50 -3.04
N ALA A 264 -3.44 15.06 -2.18
CA ALA A 264 -2.51 13.96 -2.52
C ALA A 264 -3.28 12.67 -2.89
N GLN A 265 -4.37 12.36 -2.19
CA GLN A 265 -5.23 11.22 -2.51
C GLN A 265 -5.90 11.36 -3.88
N GLN A 266 -6.46 12.53 -4.20
CA GLN A 266 -7.06 12.77 -5.51
C GLN A 266 -6.03 12.64 -6.64
N ALA A 267 -4.82 13.16 -6.44
CA ALA A 267 -3.74 13.04 -7.41
C ALA A 267 -3.32 11.57 -7.62
N MET A 268 -3.23 10.79 -6.54
CA MET A 268 -2.94 9.36 -6.59
C MET A 268 -4.05 8.59 -7.32
N ASP A 269 -5.32 8.93 -7.09
CA ASP A 269 -6.47 8.33 -7.78
C ASP A 269 -6.38 8.51 -9.29
N TYR A 270 -5.99 9.69 -9.78
CA TYR A 270 -5.76 9.94 -11.21
C TYR A 270 -4.63 9.07 -11.76
N ILE A 271 -3.51 8.96 -11.04
CA ILE A 271 -2.37 8.15 -11.48
C ILE A 271 -2.74 6.68 -11.55
N VAL A 272 -3.37 6.14 -10.50
CA VAL A 272 -3.82 4.74 -10.49
C VAL A 272 -4.81 4.47 -11.61
N LYS A 273 -5.82 5.33 -11.80
CA LYS A 273 -6.78 5.21 -12.89
C LYS A 273 -6.10 5.25 -14.26
N GLY A 274 -5.16 6.17 -14.44
CA GLY A 274 -4.36 6.27 -15.68
C GLY A 274 -3.55 5.00 -15.95
N THR A 275 -2.88 4.48 -14.93
CA THR A 275 -2.12 3.23 -15.00
C THR A 275 -3.02 2.04 -15.37
N GLN A 276 -4.16 1.90 -14.70
CA GLN A 276 -5.16 0.85 -15.00
C GLN A 276 -5.69 0.93 -16.44
N ASN A 277 -5.81 2.13 -16.99
CA ASN A 277 -6.21 2.37 -18.37
C ASN A 277 -5.03 2.30 -19.36
N GLY A 278 -3.83 2.01 -18.89
CA GLY A 278 -2.63 1.77 -19.70
C GLY A 278 -1.92 3.04 -20.14
N LEU A 279 -2.08 4.16 -19.45
CA LEU A 279 -1.27 5.36 -19.70
C LEU A 279 0.22 5.13 -19.39
N ASP A 280 0.51 4.22 -18.45
CA ASP A 280 1.88 3.98 -17.99
C ASP A 280 2.56 2.75 -18.64
N LYS A 281 2.17 2.41 -19.88
CA LYS A 281 2.76 1.27 -20.61
C LYS A 281 4.28 1.38 -20.83
N THR A 282 4.80 2.59 -20.83
CA THR A 282 6.22 2.91 -21.05
C THR A 282 6.95 3.32 -19.76
N ASN A 283 6.28 3.24 -18.61
CA ASN A 283 6.77 3.70 -17.30
C ASN A 283 7.20 5.18 -17.31
N GLU A 284 6.41 6.03 -17.96
CA GLU A 284 6.72 7.46 -18.14
C GLU A 284 5.66 8.37 -17.52
N LEU A 285 4.56 7.82 -16.98
CA LEU A 285 3.42 8.63 -16.54
C LEU A 285 3.83 9.63 -15.45
N GLY A 286 4.54 9.19 -14.41
CA GLY A 286 4.98 10.05 -13.32
C GLY A 286 5.89 11.20 -13.79
N ASP A 287 6.85 10.90 -14.65
CA ASP A 287 7.74 11.91 -15.24
C ASP A 287 7.00 12.89 -16.12
N ASN A 288 6.13 12.40 -17.00
CA ASN A 288 5.31 13.25 -17.87
C ASN A 288 4.41 14.19 -17.06
N LEU A 289 3.76 13.70 -16.02
CA LEU A 289 2.96 14.54 -15.13
C LEU A 289 3.82 15.60 -14.43
N SER A 290 5.01 15.21 -13.99
CA SER A 290 5.96 16.13 -13.33
C SER A 290 6.42 17.25 -14.27
N GLU A 291 6.66 16.94 -15.54
CA GLU A 291 7.16 17.90 -16.53
C GLU A 291 6.07 18.79 -17.13
N TYR A 292 4.92 18.20 -17.47
CA TYR A 292 3.94 18.88 -18.33
C TYR A 292 2.69 19.38 -17.60
N SER A 293 2.35 18.93 -16.38
CA SER A 293 1.13 19.38 -15.68
C SER A 293 1.01 20.90 -15.58
N GLY A 294 2.12 21.59 -15.32
CA GLY A 294 2.13 23.06 -15.25
C GLY A 294 1.79 23.73 -16.58
N LYS A 295 2.24 23.17 -17.70
CA LYS A 295 1.95 23.71 -19.04
C LYS A 295 0.48 23.52 -19.38
N PHE A 296 -0.07 22.34 -19.08
CA PHE A 296 -1.49 22.05 -19.32
C PHE A 296 -2.42 22.89 -18.43
N ALA A 297 -2.11 23.01 -17.14
CA ALA A 297 -2.85 23.89 -16.24
C ALA A 297 -2.82 25.35 -16.71
N GLN A 298 -1.66 25.86 -17.15
CA GLN A 298 -1.52 27.21 -17.70
C GLN A 298 -2.31 27.39 -19.00
N ALA A 299 -2.38 26.36 -19.83
CA ALA A 299 -3.18 26.39 -21.07
C ALA A 299 -4.69 26.36 -20.79
N GLY A 300 -5.12 26.02 -19.57
CA GLY A 300 -6.52 26.01 -19.16
C GLY A 300 -7.16 24.62 -19.07
N TYR A 301 -6.38 23.54 -19.15
CA TYR A 301 -6.88 22.19 -18.95
C TYR A 301 -7.07 21.91 -17.45
N SER A 302 -8.12 21.19 -17.09
CA SER A 302 -8.26 20.54 -15.81
C SER A 302 -7.43 19.23 -15.77
N ALA A 303 -7.20 18.67 -14.59
CA ALA A 303 -6.53 17.37 -14.45
C ALA A 303 -7.29 16.26 -15.21
N GLN A 304 -8.62 16.22 -15.11
CA GLN A 304 -9.47 15.29 -15.83
C GLN A 304 -9.28 15.38 -17.34
N GLU A 305 -9.32 16.60 -17.89
CA GLU A 305 -9.15 16.85 -19.32
C GLU A 305 -7.75 16.49 -19.79
N TYR A 306 -6.73 16.74 -18.98
CA TYR A 306 -5.35 16.36 -19.29
C TYR A 306 -5.22 14.83 -19.41
N PHE A 307 -5.71 14.07 -18.42
CA PHE A 307 -5.68 12.61 -18.47
C PHE A 307 -6.51 12.06 -19.64
N GLN A 308 -7.68 12.63 -19.91
CA GLN A 308 -8.52 12.22 -21.05
C GLN A 308 -7.81 12.47 -22.38
N LEU A 309 -7.11 13.59 -22.52
CA LEU A 309 -6.35 13.92 -23.73
C LEU A 309 -5.16 12.96 -23.92
N LEU A 310 -4.43 12.62 -22.85
CA LEU A 310 -3.37 11.61 -22.89
C LEU A 310 -3.92 10.25 -23.35
N GLN A 311 -5.08 9.83 -22.81
CA GLN A 311 -5.74 8.58 -23.17
C GLN A 311 -6.13 8.58 -24.66
N ASN A 312 -6.81 9.63 -25.10
CA ASN A 312 -7.26 9.75 -26.48
C ASN A 312 -6.07 9.71 -27.45
N GLY A 313 -4.96 10.36 -27.12
CA GLY A 313 -3.75 10.36 -27.93
C GLY A 313 -3.13 8.96 -28.07
N LEU A 314 -2.97 8.24 -26.95
CA LEU A 314 -2.41 6.88 -26.97
C LEU A 314 -3.33 5.89 -27.69
N ASP A 315 -4.63 5.95 -27.47
CA ASP A 315 -5.60 5.05 -28.11
C ASP A 315 -5.70 5.24 -29.62
N ASN A 316 -5.29 6.43 -30.11
CA ASN A 316 -5.30 6.77 -31.53
C ASN A 316 -3.90 6.85 -32.17
N GLY A 317 -2.92 6.21 -31.55
CA GLY A 317 -1.64 5.89 -32.18
C GLY A 317 -0.48 6.81 -31.85
N ALA A 318 -0.56 7.61 -30.79
CA ALA A 318 0.63 8.19 -30.21
C ALA A 318 1.57 7.06 -29.74
N TYR A 319 2.86 7.22 -30.00
CA TYR A 319 3.85 6.22 -29.62
C TYR A 319 3.99 6.09 -28.09
N ASN A 320 3.98 7.23 -27.39
CA ASN A 320 4.08 7.34 -25.94
C ASN A 320 3.44 8.67 -25.47
N LEU A 321 3.47 8.94 -24.16
CA LEU A 321 2.92 10.16 -23.57
C LEU A 321 3.66 11.42 -24.02
N ASP A 322 4.98 11.34 -24.21
CA ASP A 322 5.77 12.48 -24.69
C ASP A 322 5.24 13.01 -26.02
N LYS A 323 4.85 12.11 -26.96
CA LYS A 323 4.29 12.54 -28.24
C LYS A 323 3.00 13.33 -28.09
N VAL A 324 2.15 12.97 -27.11
CA VAL A 324 0.93 13.70 -26.82
C VAL A 324 1.26 15.08 -26.23
N ASN A 325 2.14 15.08 -25.22
CA ASN A 325 2.56 16.29 -24.53
C ASN A 325 3.29 17.25 -25.47
N ASP A 326 4.19 16.76 -26.32
CA ASP A 326 4.91 17.54 -27.31
C ASP A 326 3.97 18.17 -28.33
N ALA A 327 2.94 17.44 -28.77
CA ALA A 327 1.97 18.00 -29.71
C ALA A 327 1.21 19.20 -29.12
N ILE A 328 0.77 19.10 -27.87
CA ILE A 328 0.11 20.22 -27.19
C ILE A 328 1.10 21.36 -26.91
N ASN A 329 2.33 21.03 -26.50
CA ASN A 329 3.36 22.03 -26.28
C ASN A 329 3.72 22.77 -27.57
N GLU A 330 3.75 22.09 -28.72
CA GLU A 330 4.01 22.67 -30.01
C GLU A 330 2.88 23.66 -30.43
N VAL A 331 1.61 23.23 -30.33
CA VAL A 331 0.49 24.12 -30.69
C VAL A 331 0.41 25.32 -29.74
N THR A 332 0.64 25.13 -28.42
CA THR A 332 0.69 26.26 -27.48
C THR A 332 1.81 27.23 -27.80
N THR A 333 2.96 26.76 -28.24
CA THR A 333 4.08 27.61 -28.71
C THR A 333 3.69 28.39 -29.95
N ARG A 334 3.07 27.74 -30.92
CA ARG A 334 2.62 28.38 -32.16
C ARG A 334 1.47 29.36 -31.99
N LEU A 335 0.69 29.22 -30.94
CA LEU A 335 -0.28 30.24 -30.54
C LEU A 335 0.40 31.55 -30.09
N VAL A 336 1.54 31.43 -29.40
CA VAL A 336 2.24 32.57 -28.78
C VAL A 336 3.28 33.20 -29.72
N ASP A 337 3.96 32.40 -30.54
CA ASP A 337 5.04 32.88 -31.45
C ASP A 337 4.55 33.65 -32.68
N GLY A 338 3.24 33.66 -32.91
CA GLY A 338 2.62 34.34 -34.02
C GLY A 338 2.32 33.45 -35.22
N THR A 339 2.78 32.19 -35.26
CA THR A 339 2.56 31.27 -36.39
C THR A 339 1.07 31.11 -36.71
N ILE A 340 0.24 30.86 -35.69
CA ILE A 340 -1.21 30.76 -35.87
C ILE A 340 -1.80 32.11 -36.25
N ALA A 341 -1.43 33.20 -35.54
CA ALA A 341 -1.93 34.53 -35.80
C ALA A 341 -1.70 35.00 -37.27
N ASP A 342 -0.52 34.67 -37.80
CA ASP A 342 -0.17 35.04 -39.19
C ASP A 342 -0.91 34.21 -40.24
N SER A 343 -1.39 33.02 -39.86
CA SER A 343 -2.17 32.14 -40.73
C SER A 343 -3.68 32.44 -40.76
N LEU A 344 -4.16 33.28 -39.85
CA LEU A 344 -5.56 33.72 -39.79
C LEU A 344 -5.89 34.78 -40.83
N SER A 345 -7.17 34.96 -41.14
CA SER A 345 -7.66 36.04 -42.02
C SER A 345 -7.37 37.42 -41.40
N LYS A 346 -6.90 38.32 -42.22
CA LYS A 346 -6.56 39.72 -41.83
C LYS A 346 -7.52 40.69 -42.51
N ILE A 347 -7.87 41.72 -41.79
CA ILE A 347 -8.62 42.88 -42.39
C ILE A 347 -7.60 43.89 -42.87
N ASP A 348 -7.65 44.25 -44.17
CA ASP A 348 -6.85 45.36 -44.70
C ASP A 348 -7.38 46.67 -44.10
N GLU A 349 -6.57 47.33 -43.29
CA GLU A 349 -6.94 48.53 -42.55
C GLU A 349 -7.30 49.72 -43.49
N LYS A 350 -6.83 49.67 -44.71
CA LYS A 350 -7.07 50.76 -45.68
C LYS A 350 -8.33 50.53 -46.49
N THR A 351 -8.62 49.31 -46.88
CA THR A 351 -9.75 48.95 -47.74
C THR A 351 -10.93 48.40 -46.99
N GLY A 352 -10.74 47.91 -45.74
CA GLY A 352 -11.74 47.20 -44.99
C GLY A 352 -12.05 45.78 -45.52
N GLU A 353 -11.29 45.33 -46.55
CA GLU A 353 -11.50 44.02 -47.17
C GLU A 353 -10.87 42.91 -46.29
N VAL A 354 -11.54 41.78 -46.20
CA VAL A 354 -11.02 40.60 -45.56
C VAL A 354 -10.09 39.85 -46.51
N GLN A 355 -8.82 39.79 -46.18
CA GLN A 355 -7.85 38.92 -46.85
C GLN A 355 -7.90 37.57 -46.20
N ALA A 356 -8.19 36.51 -46.97
CA ALA A 356 -8.20 35.14 -46.49
C ALA A 356 -6.83 34.75 -45.92
N GLY A 357 -6.81 34.14 -44.76
CA GLY A 357 -5.60 33.63 -44.15
C GLY A 357 -5.02 32.41 -44.88
N THR A 358 -3.73 32.21 -44.77
CA THR A 358 -3.03 31.09 -45.42
C THR A 358 -3.36 29.73 -44.76
N GLY A 359 -3.92 29.74 -43.56
CA GLY A 359 -4.27 28.52 -42.82
C GLY A 359 -5.60 27.90 -43.22
N GLY A 360 -6.47 28.65 -43.92
CA GLY A 360 -7.81 28.19 -44.30
C GLY A 360 -8.68 27.79 -43.11
N TRP A 361 -8.47 28.47 -41.98
CA TRP A 361 -9.18 28.19 -40.72
C TRP A 361 -10.67 28.56 -40.82
N SER A 362 -11.48 27.82 -40.04
CA SER A 362 -12.90 28.16 -39.86
C SER A 362 -13.07 29.48 -39.12
N LYS A 363 -14.24 30.07 -39.29
CA LYS A 363 -14.61 31.29 -38.56
C LYS A 363 -14.58 31.07 -37.04
N GLU A 364 -14.88 29.86 -36.59
CA GLU A 364 -14.86 29.51 -35.16
C GLU A 364 -13.44 29.59 -34.56
N VAL A 365 -12.44 29.07 -35.28
CA VAL A 365 -11.03 29.21 -34.88
C VAL A 365 -10.63 30.69 -34.79
N GLU A 366 -11.00 31.48 -35.78
CA GLU A 366 -10.69 32.91 -35.79
C GLU A 366 -11.35 33.67 -34.64
N ASP A 367 -12.61 33.35 -34.35
CA ASP A 367 -13.39 34.01 -33.28
C ASP A 367 -12.88 33.63 -31.89
N VAL A 368 -12.58 32.34 -31.64
CA VAL A 368 -12.03 31.89 -30.38
C VAL A 368 -10.61 32.41 -30.16
N PHE A 369 -9.77 32.45 -31.22
CA PHE A 369 -8.43 33.01 -31.11
C PHE A 369 -8.49 34.52 -30.73
N LYS A 370 -9.41 35.29 -31.30
CA LYS A 370 -9.64 36.68 -30.89
C LYS A 370 -10.08 36.81 -29.45
N GLN A 371 -10.98 35.95 -28.99
CA GLN A 371 -11.44 35.95 -27.62
C GLN A 371 -10.27 35.65 -26.66
N TRP A 372 -9.41 34.69 -27.02
CA TRP A 372 -8.20 34.39 -26.24
C TRP A 372 -7.26 35.59 -26.13
N GLN A 373 -7.00 36.28 -27.24
CA GLN A 373 -6.19 37.50 -27.21
C GLN A 373 -6.77 38.61 -26.32
N GLN A 374 -8.08 38.62 -26.13
CA GLN A 374 -8.81 39.58 -25.29
C GLN A 374 -8.98 39.09 -23.85
N GLY A 375 -8.47 37.91 -23.52
CA GLY A 375 -8.62 37.29 -22.19
C GLY A 375 -10.00 36.68 -21.93
N GLY A 376 -10.82 36.46 -22.97
CA GLY A 376 -12.16 35.85 -22.88
C GLY A 376 -12.20 34.36 -23.15
N ALA A 377 -11.07 33.74 -23.53
CA ALA A 377 -10.93 32.31 -23.77
C ALA A 377 -9.55 31.84 -23.29
N THR A 378 -9.37 30.53 -23.12
CA THR A 378 -8.10 29.89 -22.76
C THR A 378 -7.33 29.44 -24.02
N GLN A 379 -6.06 29.06 -23.89
CA GLN A 379 -5.33 28.38 -24.95
C GLN A 379 -6.00 27.05 -25.35
N LYS A 380 -6.49 26.31 -24.37
CA LYS A 380 -7.27 25.07 -24.57
C LYS A 380 -8.44 25.31 -25.52
N ASP A 381 -9.24 26.36 -25.30
CA ASP A 381 -10.40 26.65 -26.14
C ASP A 381 -10.00 26.84 -27.60
N VAL A 382 -8.85 27.51 -27.86
CA VAL A 382 -8.30 27.69 -29.20
C VAL A 382 -7.81 26.35 -29.78
N ILE A 383 -7.15 25.52 -28.98
CA ILE A 383 -6.66 24.21 -29.41
C ILE A 383 -7.84 23.30 -29.77
N ASP A 384 -8.88 23.26 -28.93
CA ASP A 384 -10.10 22.49 -29.18
C ASP A 384 -10.80 22.94 -30.50
N ALA A 385 -10.87 24.25 -30.73
CA ALA A 385 -11.41 24.78 -32.00
C ALA A 385 -10.54 24.37 -33.22
N ILE A 386 -9.21 24.43 -33.10
CA ILE A 386 -8.26 24.00 -34.12
C ILE A 386 -8.42 22.52 -34.46
N VAL A 387 -8.44 21.65 -33.41
CA VAL A 387 -8.59 20.20 -33.60
C VAL A 387 -9.94 19.86 -34.20
N THR A 388 -11.01 20.51 -33.76
CA THR A 388 -12.35 20.36 -34.32
C THR A 388 -12.40 20.79 -35.79
N ASP A 389 -11.75 21.89 -36.16
CA ASP A 389 -11.67 22.36 -37.54
C ASP A 389 -10.87 21.37 -38.42
N ILE A 390 -9.77 20.80 -37.91
CA ILE A 390 -9.03 19.74 -38.59
C ILE A 390 -9.90 18.49 -38.81
N GLN A 391 -10.64 18.05 -37.79
CA GLN A 391 -11.56 16.91 -37.89
C GLN A 391 -12.61 17.11 -38.98
N ASN A 392 -13.22 18.30 -39.04
CA ASN A 392 -14.30 18.67 -39.96
C ASN A 392 -13.82 19.00 -41.38
N THR A 393 -12.51 19.08 -41.62
CA THR A 393 -11.93 19.36 -42.92
C THR A 393 -12.01 18.16 -43.85
N GLU A 394 -12.83 18.20 -44.89
CA GLU A 394 -13.03 17.08 -45.82
C GLU A 394 -11.82 16.82 -46.72
N ASN A 395 -11.18 17.89 -47.22
CA ASN A 395 -10.04 17.78 -48.09
C ASN A 395 -8.79 17.35 -47.34
N GLN A 396 -8.24 16.19 -47.71
CA GLN A 396 -7.07 15.60 -47.05
C GLN A 396 -5.83 16.51 -47.06
N GLN A 397 -5.60 17.24 -48.18
CA GLN A 397 -4.44 18.15 -48.28
C GLN A 397 -4.61 19.35 -47.35
N ASP A 398 -5.83 19.91 -47.28
CA ASP A 398 -6.13 21.04 -46.42
C ASP A 398 -6.08 20.61 -44.95
N LYS A 399 -6.54 19.40 -44.63
CA LYS A 399 -6.42 18.79 -43.29
C LYS A 399 -4.96 18.71 -42.86
N LEU A 400 -4.09 18.15 -43.71
CA LEU A 400 -2.66 18.03 -43.42
C LEU A 400 -1.97 19.40 -43.30
N ASN A 401 -2.35 20.36 -44.13
CA ASN A 401 -1.82 21.74 -44.06
C ASN A 401 -2.19 22.39 -42.72
N LYS A 402 -3.42 22.29 -42.28
CA LYS A 402 -3.88 22.80 -40.99
C LYS A 402 -3.16 22.09 -39.82
N ALA A 403 -3.05 20.76 -39.86
CA ALA A 403 -2.33 19.99 -38.86
C ALA A 403 -0.85 20.42 -38.80
N ALA A 404 -0.17 20.58 -39.94
CA ALA A 404 1.21 21.04 -40.00
C ALA A 404 1.39 22.46 -39.47
N LEU A 405 0.45 23.36 -39.78
CA LEU A 405 0.45 24.72 -39.25
C LEU A 405 0.30 24.77 -37.73
N ALA A 406 -0.59 23.95 -37.16
CA ALA A 406 -0.85 23.92 -35.71
C ALA A 406 0.18 23.14 -34.94
N PHE A 407 0.53 21.93 -35.40
CA PHE A 407 1.30 20.95 -34.66
C PHE A 407 2.72 20.70 -35.20
N GLY A 408 3.13 21.45 -36.25
CA GLY A 408 4.49 21.37 -36.79
C GLY A 408 4.87 19.97 -37.22
N THR A 409 6.08 19.56 -36.82
CA THR A 409 6.64 18.24 -37.13
C THR A 409 5.85 17.09 -36.47
N MET A 410 5.07 17.34 -35.43
CA MET A 410 4.19 16.32 -34.83
C MET A 410 3.11 15.84 -35.82
N ALA A 411 2.73 16.65 -36.80
CA ALA A 411 1.79 16.31 -37.84
C ALA A 411 2.45 15.62 -39.05
N GLU A 412 3.77 15.74 -39.23
CA GLU A 412 4.51 15.21 -40.39
C GLU A 412 4.66 13.69 -40.38
N ASP A 413 4.64 13.05 -39.19
CA ASP A 413 4.78 11.58 -39.01
C ASP A 413 3.57 10.78 -39.56
N GLY A 414 2.69 11.42 -40.34
CA GLY A 414 1.57 10.76 -41.04
C GLY A 414 0.41 10.34 -40.12
N ASN A 415 0.40 10.80 -38.87
CA ASN A 415 -0.56 10.38 -37.87
C ASN A 415 -1.74 11.37 -37.72
N ALA A 416 -2.46 11.60 -38.84
CA ALA A 416 -3.65 12.46 -38.81
C ALA A 416 -4.66 12.03 -37.74
N LYS A 417 -4.82 10.73 -37.54
CA LYS A 417 -5.67 10.15 -36.48
C LYS A 417 -5.26 10.60 -35.08
N PHE A 418 -3.97 10.63 -34.80
CA PHE A 418 -3.44 11.09 -33.53
C PHE A 418 -3.78 12.58 -33.31
N ILE A 419 -3.51 13.44 -34.29
CA ILE A 419 -3.83 14.87 -34.18
C ILE A 419 -5.34 15.09 -33.99
N GLU A 420 -6.16 14.39 -34.77
CA GLU A 420 -7.62 14.45 -34.63
C GLU A 420 -8.15 13.96 -33.29
N SER A 421 -7.38 13.16 -32.56
CA SER A 421 -7.74 12.62 -31.24
C SER A 421 -7.32 13.52 -30.06
N LEU A 422 -6.59 14.61 -30.32
CA LEU A 422 -6.14 15.54 -29.27
C LEU A 422 -7.31 16.39 -28.75
N THR A 423 -8.32 15.73 -28.23
CA THR A 423 -9.53 16.33 -27.65
C THR A 423 -9.69 15.87 -26.22
N THR A 424 -10.46 16.63 -25.46
CA THR A 424 -10.84 16.28 -24.08
C THR A 424 -12.16 15.51 -24.01
N VAL A 425 -12.70 15.11 -25.17
CA VAL A 425 -13.98 14.37 -25.25
C VAL A 425 -13.79 12.94 -24.77
N GLY A 426 -14.53 12.54 -23.76
CA GLY A 426 -14.53 11.23 -23.15
C GLY A 426 -15.00 11.29 -21.70
N ASP A 427 -15.28 10.14 -21.11
CA ASP A 427 -15.79 9.95 -19.76
C ASP A 427 -14.90 9.03 -18.89
N THR A 428 -13.74 8.64 -19.43
CA THR A 428 -12.82 7.68 -18.78
C THR A 428 -12.36 8.16 -17.41
N TYR A 429 -12.22 9.47 -17.24
CA TYR A 429 -11.72 10.10 -16.02
C TYR A 429 -12.78 10.94 -15.28
N ASP A 430 -14.07 10.72 -15.57
CA ASP A 430 -15.18 11.39 -14.87
C ASP A 430 -15.30 10.92 -13.42
N ASP A 431 -14.99 9.65 -13.16
CA ASP A 431 -14.99 9.05 -11.83
C ASP A 431 -13.68 8.34 -11.56
N VAL A 432 -12.77 9.06 -10.92
CA VAL A 432 -11.46 8.54 -10.49
C VAL A 432 -11.38 8.34 -8.98
N ALA A 433 -12.34 8.89 -8.23
CA ALA A 433 -12.31 8.91 -6.78
C ALA A 433 -12.27 7.49 -6.19
N GLY A 434 -11.33 7.25 -5.28
CA GLY A 434 -11.13 5.96 -4.64
C GLY A 434 -10.43 4.91 -5.51
N SER A 435 -9.92 5.26 -6.69
CA SER A 435 -9.20 4.30 -7.56
C SER A 435 -7.99 3.71 -6.86
N ALA A 436 -7.24 4.53 -6.12
CA ALA A 436 -6.04 4.08 -5.40
C ALA A 436 -6.39 3.22 -4.17
N GLU A 437 -7.45 3.57 -3.44
CA GLU A 437 -7.94 2.75 -2.32
C GLU A 437 -8.49 1.41 -2.81
N ASN A 438 -9.29 1.42 -3.87
CA ASN A 438 -9.82 0.19 -4.48
C ASN A 438 -8.71 -0.72 -5.03
N MET A 439 -7.65 -0.17 -5.62
CA MET A 439 -6.48 -0.92 -6.07
C MET A 439 -5.82 -1.61 -4.89
N PHE A 440 -5.55 -0.89 -3.81
CA PHE A 440 -4.96 -1.44 -2.59
C PHE A 440 -5.83 -2.55 -1.99
N ASP A 441 -7.13 -2.31 -1.80
CA ASP A 441 -8.05 -3.29 -1.23
C ASP A 441 -8.16 -4.56 -2.09
N GLN A 442 -8.17 -4.43 -3.43
CA GLN A 442 -8.25 -5.57 -4.35
C GLN A 442 -6.93 -6.33 -4.48
N SER A 443 -5.81 -5.69 -4.23
CA SER A 443 -4.49 -6.34 -4.26
C SER A 443 -4.22 -7.19 -3.03
N THR A 444 -4.93 -6.94 -1.92
CA THR A 444 -4.74 -7.65 -0.66
C THR A 444 -5.17 -9.10 -0.79
N THR A 445 -4.19 -10.01 -0.75
CA THR A 445 -4.39 -11.46 -0.81
C THR A 445 -4.51 -12.07 0.58
N ASP A 446 -5.03 -13.32 0.63
CA ASP A 446 -5.04 -14.10 1.88
C ASP A 446 -3.63 -14.29 2.47
N SER A 447 -2.62 -14.40 1.61
CA SER A 447 -1.22 -14.50 2.03
C SER A 447 -0.74 -13.22 2.70
N GLN A 448 -1.07 -12.06 2.15
CA GLN A 448 -0.74 -10.75 2.74
C GLN A 448 -1.49 -10.53 4.05
N THR A 449 -2.76 -10.93 4.13
CA THR A 449 -3.53 -10.86 5.38
C THR A 449 -2.92 -11.72 6.48
N PHE A 450 -2.44 -12.92 6.12
CA PHE A 450 -1.71 -13.79 7.06
C PHE A 450 -0.37 -13.16 7.47
N GLU A 451 0.37 -12.61 6.52
CA GLU A 451 1.63 -11.92 6.78
C GLU A 451 1.43 -10.69 7.66
N ALA A 452 0.42 -9.86 7.39
CA ALA A 452 0.02 -8.76 8.25
C ALA A 452 -0.22 -9.21 9.69
N SER A 453 -0.92 -10.33 9.88
CA SER A 453 -1.16 -10.90 11.21
C SER A 453 0.12 -11.33 11.91
N MET A 454 1.07 -11.92 11.16
CA MET A 454 2.38 -12.30 11.72
C MET A 454 3.21 -11.07 12.09
N ARG A 455 3.23 -10.04 11.24
CA ARG A 455 3.94 -8.78 11.50
C ARG A 455 3.37 -8.03 12.71
N GLN A 456 2.04 -8.03 12.88
CA GLN A 456 1.39 -7.46 14.06
C GLN A 456 1.79 -8.22 15.34
N LEU A 457 1.90 -9.54 15.26
CA LEU A 457 2.41 -10.35 16.37
C LEU A 457 3.86 -9.98 16.70
N GLU A 458 4.73 -9.88 15.71
CA GLU A 458 6.12 -9.47 15.88
C GLU A 458 6.23 -8.08 16.51
N GLN A 459 5.45 -7.12 16.04
CA GLN A 459 5.40 -5.79 16.63
C GLN A 459 4.92 -5.80 18.09
N SER A 460 4.02 -6.72 18.45
CA SER A 460 3.59 -6.87 19.84
C SER A 460 4.71 -7.31 20.79
N LEU A 461 5.78 -7.90 20.26
CA LEU A 461 6.97 -8.29 21.01
C LEU A 461 8.01 -7.16 21.19
N VAL A 462 7.88 -6.06 20.45
CA VAL A 462 8.83 -4.92 20.52
C VAL A 462 9.04 -4.40 21.96
N PRO A 463 8.00 -4.17 22.78
CA PRO A 463 8.19 -3.72 24.17
C PRO A 463 8.97 -4.74 25.04
N LEU A 464 8.79 -6.02 24.78
CA LEU A 464 9.56 -7.08 25.46
C LEU A 464 11.03 -7.03 25.04
N GLY A 465 11.30 -6.85 23.73
CA GLY A 465 12.64 -6.68 23.19
C GLY A 465 13.35 -5.47 23.79
N GLU A 466 12.67 -4.32 23.89
CA GLU A 466 13.17 -3.13 24.56
C GLU A 466 13.55 -3.39 26.01
N ALA A 467 12.67 -4.06 26.77
CA ALA A 467 12.94 -4.42 28.16
C ALA A 467 14.16 -5.35 28.30
N LEU A 468 14.30 -6.34 27.40
CA LEU A 468 15.45 -7.25 27.37
C LEU A 468 16.75 -6.51 27.00
N MET A 469 16.73 -5.60 26.04
CA MET A 469 17.89 -4.77 25.68
C MET A 469 18.30 -3.83 26.82
N ASN A 470 17.34 -3.24 27.52
CA ASN A 470 17.59 -2.43 28.71
C ASN A 470 18.23 -3.25 29.82
N LEU A 471 17.74 -4.47 30.04
CA LEU A 471 18.32 -5.44 30.99
C LEU A 471 19.76 -5.79 30.59
N ALA A 472 19.97 -6.14 29.31
CA ALA A 472 21.27 -6.52 28.79
C ALA A 472 22.31 -5.37 28.91
N ASN A 473 21.91 -4.16 28.56
CA ASN A 473 22.81 -3.02 28.51
C ASN A 473 23.08 -2.38 29.88
N ASN A 474 22.09 -2.38 30.79
CA ASN A 474 22.16 -1.61 32.01
C ASN A 474 22.33 -2.48 33.27
N ILE A 475 21.87 -3.73 33.26
CA ILE A 475 21.85 -4.61 34.46
C ILE A 475 22.90 -5.71 34.36
N ILE A 476 23.05 -6.37 33.21
CA ILE A 476 24.01 -7.48 33.04
C ILE A 476 25.47 -7.05 33.23
N PRO A 477 25.96 -5.93 32.68
CA PRO A 477 27.36 -5.53 32.85
C PRO A 477 27.76 -5.31 34.32
N PRO A 478 26.96 -4.62 35.17
CA PRO A 478 27.26 -4.54 36.60
C PRO A 478 27.26 -5.88 37.32
N ILE A 479 26.33 -6.79 36.97
CA ILE A 479 26.27 -8.14 37.54
C ILE A 479 27.50 -8.97 37.11
N ALA A 480 27.82 -8.96 35.80
CA ALA A 480 28.98 -9.66 35.27
C ALA A 480 30.30 -9.18 35.91
N SER A 481 30.43 -7.85 36.14
CA SER A 481 31.58 -7.30 36.85
C SER A 481 31.61 -7.74 38.33
N GLY A 482 30.43 -7.79 38.96
CA GLY A 482 30.29 -8.30 40.35
C GLY A 482 30.65 -9.80 40.47
N ILE A 483 30.16 -10.63 39.54
CA ILE A 483 30.51 -12.07 39.50
C ILE A 483 31.99 -12.27 39.25
N LYS A 484 32.61 -11.50 38.34
CA LYS A 484 34.05 -11.53 38.11
C LYS A 484 34.84 -11.18 39.37
N THR A 485 34.41 -10.16 40.09
CA THR A 485 35.04 -9.75 41.38
C THR A 485 34.88 -10.84 42.45
N ILE A 486 33.71 -11.49 42.52
CA ILE A 486 33.47 -12.62 43.42
C ILE A 486 34.35 -13.81 43.01
N GLY A 487 34.46 -14.14 41.71
CA GLY A 487 35.33 -15.19 41.18
C GLY A 487 36.83 -14.94 41.49
N GLU A 488 37.30 -13.71 41.35
CA GLU A 488 38.66 -13.32 41.71
C GLU A 488 38.89 -13.40 43.23
N PHE A 489 37.88 -13.11 44.05
CA PHE A 489 37.96 -13.24 45.47
C PHE A 489 38.03 -14.74 45.88
N PHE A 490 37.17 -15.59 45.28
CA PHE A 490 37.18 -17.04 45.50
C PHE A 490 38.51 -17.68 45.10
N GLY A 491 39.11 -17.24 43.99
CA GLY A 491 40.41 -17.73 43.51
C GLY A 491 41.59 -17.38 44.47
N LYS A 492 41.41 -16.42 45.37
CA LYS A 492 42.40 -16.04 46.39
C LYS A 492 42.21 -16.76 47.74
N LEU A 493 41.14 -17.53 47.90
CA LEU A 493 40.95 -18.30 49.14
C LEU A 493 41.86 -19.52 49.17
N PRO A 494 42.29 -19.99 50.35
CA PRO A 494 43.08 -21.23 50.51
C PRO A 494 42.35 -22.45 49.94
N GLU A 495 43.08 -23.37 49.27
CA GLU A 495 42.52 -24.58 48.63
C GLU A 495 41.45 -25.35 49.46
N PRO A 496 41.66 -25.53 50.78
CA PRO A 496 40.65 -26.23 51.58
C PRO A 496 39.31 -25.51 51.65
N VAL A 497 39.29 -24.16 51.55
CA VAL A 497 38.09 -23.35 51.58
C VAL A 497 37.40 -23.33 50.22
N GLN A 498 38.18 -23.33 49.14
CA GLN A 498 37.64 -23.45 47.77
C GLN A 498 36.94 -24.79 47.56
N ASN A 499 37.54 -25.89 48.01
CA ASN A 499 36.98 -27.21 47.90
C ASN A 499 35.71 -27.38 48.75
N PHE A 500 35.61 -26.72 49.89
CA PHE A 500 34.43 -26.75 50.74
C PHE A 500 33.26 -25.93 50.13
N ALA A 501 33.58 -24.83 49.49
CA ALA A 501 32.57 -24.00 48.78
C ALA A 501 32.01 -24.69 47.55
N VAL A 502 32.80 -25.45 46.79
CA VAL A 502 32.35 -26.27 45.63
C VAL A 502 31.43 -27.42 46.08
N ILE A 503 31.67 -28.03 47.24
CA ILE A 503 30.83 -29.11 47.80
C ILE A 503 29.46 -28.57 48.29
N LEU A 504 29.40 -27.30 48.73
CA LEU A 504 28.15 -26.68 49.17
C LEU A 504 27.33 -26.03 48.03
N GLY A 505 27.94 -25.81 46.87
CA GLY A 505 27.30 -25.23 45.68
C GLY A 505 26.90 -26.27 44.62
N ALA A 506 27.17 -27.55 44.84
CA ALA A 506 26.68 -28.71 44.10
C ALA A 506 25.61 -29.38 44.93
#